data_edadd93ad8b9f204e100800d324fdd4e
#
_entry.id   edadd93ad8b9f204e100800d324fdd4e
#
_cell.length_a   1.000
_cell.length_b   1.000
_cell.length_c   1.000
_cell.angle_alpha   90.00
_cell.angle_beta   90.00
_cell.angle_gamma   90.00
#
_symmetry.space_group_name_H-M   'P 1'
#
loop_
_entity.id
_entity.type
_entity.pdbx_description
1 polymer ?
#
loop_
_entity_poly.entity_id
_entity_poly.type
_entity_poly.pdbx_seq_one_letter_code
_entity_poly.pdbx_strand_id
1 'polypeptide(L)'
;DHSQITITQGLLEALLENNCAIITCDKSRLPVGLVLPLCGNTTQNERFRDQLNASLPLKKQLWQQTVQQKIANQAAILESRGIVAKNMRAWVGEVRSGDIDNMEARAAAYYWSSIFPHLDSFRRDRDGDPPNNLLNYGYAVLRAVVARSLAISGLLPTLGIYHHNRYNAYCLADDVMEPYRPYVDGLVCEIMESGKDYSMLTTELKAKLLSLPVVEVGIQGRRSPCFLYTSPSPRDRSVS
;
A
#
# COMPACT_ATOMS: atom_id res chain seq x y z
N ASP A 1 -3.23 -11.05 17.11
CA ASP A 1 -2.14 -11.94 16.69
C ASP A 1 -1.68 -12.94 17.78
N HIS A 2 -2.56 -13.31 18.72
CA HIS A 2 -2.25 -14.28 19.79
C HIS A 2 -2.70 -15.70 19.36
N SER A 3 -1.89 -16.72 19.60
CA SER A 3 -2.14 -18.10 19.15
C SER A 3 -3.38 -18.77 19.77
N GLN A 4 -3.90 -18.22 20.88
CA GLN A 4 -5.07 -18.73 21.60
C GLN A 4 -6.35 -17.92 21.37
N ILE A 5 -6.37 -17.00 20.36
CA ILE A 5 -7.61 -16.29 20.04
C ILE A 5 -8.59 -17.24 19.38
N THR A 6 -9.80 -17.31 19.93
CA THR A 6 -10.94 -17.99 19.34
C THR A 6 -11.92 -16.96 18.81
N ILE A 7 -12.38 -17.13 17.59
CA ILE A 7 -13.35 -16.24 16.94
C ILE A 7 -14.60 -17.05 16.63
N THR A 8 -15.77 -16.54 17.04
CA THR A 8 -17.06 -17.18 16.74
C THR A 8 -17.51 -16.82 15.33
N GLN A 9 -18.34 -17.69 14.71
CA GLN A 9 -18.97 -17.40 13.41
C GLN A 9 -19.76 -16.09 13.45
N GLY A 10 -20.53 -15.84 14.51
CA GLY A 10 -21.31 -14.59 14.62
C GLY A 10 -20.45 -13.33 14.68
N LEU A 11 -19.23 -13.39 15.29
CA LEU A 11 -18.30 -12.27 15.25
C LEU A 11 -17.72 -12.07 13.86
N LEU A 12 -17.38 -13.15 13.14
CA LEU A 12 -16.91 -13.04 11.76
C LEU A 12 -17.96 -12.42 10.85
N GLU A 13 -19.21 -12.87 10.96
CA GLU A 13 -20.35 -12.33 10.23
C GLU A 13 -20.53 -10.83 10.50
N ALA A 14 -20.62 -10.43 11.77
CA ALA A 14 -20.80 -9.03 12.15
C ALA A 14 -19.63 -8.14 11.66
N LEU A 15 -18.39 -8.60 11.70
CA LEU A 15 -17.25 -7.85 11.18
C LEU A 15 -17.34 -7.65 9.67
N LEU A 16 -17.66 -8.70 8.91
CA LEU A 16 -17.74 -8.65 7.47
C LEU A 16 -18.94 -7.82 6.97
N GLU A 17 -20.11 -7.90 7.63
CA GLU A 17 -21.27 -7.05 7.36
C GLU A 17 -20.97 -5.56 7.59
N ASN A 18 -20.11 -5.26 8.56
CA ASN A 18 -19.61 -3.90 8.80
C ASN A 18 -18.37 -3.53 7.97
N ASN A 19 -18.10 -4.25 6.88
CA ASN A 19 -16.99 -4.01 5.96
C ASN A 19 -15.60 -4.01 6.64
N CYS A 20 -15.43 -4.78 7.70
CA CYS A 20 -14.14 -4.96 8.36
C CYS A 20 -13.32 -6.04 7.67
N ALA A 21 -12.05 -5.75 7.38
CA ALA A 21 -11.07 -6.77 6.98
C ALA A 21 -10.51 -7.47 8.23
N ILE A 22 -10.33 -8.79 8.15
CA ILE A 22 -9.74 -9.59 9.23
C ILE A 22 -8.38 -10.08 8.77
N ILE A 23 -7.32 -9.71 9.49
CA ILE A 23 -5.95 -10.12 9.20
C ILE A 23 -5.55 -11.19 10.22
N THR A 24 -5.11 -12.34 9.74
CA THR A 24 -4.50 -13.39 10.57
C THR A 24 -2.99 -13.34 10.45
N CYS A 25 -2.28 -13.69 11.52
CA CYS A 25 -0.83 -13.65 11.57
C CYS A 25 -0.24 -15.04 11.84
N ASP A 26 0.97 -15.27 11.37
CA ASP A 26 1.77 -16.46 11.67
C ASP A 26 2.37 -16.44 13.08
N LYS A 27 3.20 -17.45 13.40
CA LYS A 27 3.93 -17.55 14.67
C LYS A 27 4.91 -16.41 14.89
N SER A 28 5.42 -15.80 13.82
CA SER A 28 6.32 -14.64 13.84
C SER A 28 5.54 -13.32 13.94
N ARG A 29 4.19 -13.40 14.05
CA ARG A 29 3.26 -12.26 14.07
C ARG A 29 3.25 -11.44 12.78
N LEU A 30 3.67 -12.05 11.67
CA LEU A 30 3.57 -11.47 10.34
C LEU A 30 2.19 -11.81 9.72
N PRO A 31 1.54 -10.87 9.03
CA PRO A 31 0.28 -11.12 8.34
C PRO A 31 0.42 -12.23 7.29
N VAL A 32 -0.41 -13.27 7.37
CA VAL A 32 -0.41 -14.42 6.45
C VAL A 32 -1.77 -14.68 5.82
N GLY A 33 -2.85 -14.17 6.40
CA GLY A 33 -4.21 -14.35 5.88
C GLY A 33 -5.02 -13.07 5.96
N LEU A 34 -5.95 -12.92 5.01
CA LEU A 34 -6.85 -11.79 4.91
C LEU A 34 -8.25 -12.30 4.54
N VAL A 35 -9.26 -11.96 5.36
CA VAL A 35 -10.67 -12.22 5.08
C VAL A 35 -11.33 -10.89 4.71
N LEU A 36 -12.03 -10.86 3.58
CA LEU A 36 -12.69 -9.67 3.03
C LEU A 36 -14.18 -9.92 2.86
N PRO A 37 -15.02 -8.86 2.94
CA PRO A 37 -16.43 -8.96 2.55
C PRO A 37 -16.58 -9.46 1.12
N LEU A 38 -17.50 -10.42 0.91
CA LEU A 38 -17.74 -10.99 -0.42
C LEU A 38 -18.59 -10.05 -1.30
N CYS A 39 -19.56 -9.37 -0.70
CA CYS A 39 -20.51 -8.48 -1.35
C CYS A 39 -20.33 -7.04 -0.85
N GLY A 40 -19.22 -6.40 -1.24
CA GLY A 40 -18.91 -5.04 -0.79
C GLY A 40 -19.56 -3.92 -1.59
N ASN A 41 -20.11 -4.21 -2.80
CA ASN A 41 -20.61 -3.20 -3.73
C ASN A 41 -21.77 -3.71 -4.58
N THR A 42 -22.81 -2.90 -4.78
CA THR A 42 -24.02 -3.27 -5.54
C THR A 42 -23.77 -3.45 -7.05
N THR A 43 -22.76 -2.77 -7.60
CA THR A 43 -22.34 -2.87 -9.02
C THR A 43 -21.18 -3.84 -9.24
N GLN A 44 -20.93 -4.74 -8.31
CA GLN A 44 -19.76 -5.62 -8.31
C GLN A 44 -19.62 -6.44 -9.61
N ASN A 45 -20.71 -6.97 -10.13
CA ASN A 45 -20.68 -7.78 -11.37
C ASN A 45 -20.22 -6.95 -12.59
N GLU A 46 -20.71 -5.71 -12.72
CA GLU A 46 -20.30 -4.80 -13.79
C GLU A 46 -18.82 -4.48 -13.69
N ARG A 47 -18.35 -4.12 -12.50
CA ARG A 47 -16.94 -3.79 -12.24
C ARG A 47 -16.01 -4.98 -12.50
N PHE A 48 -16.43 -6.19 -12.18
CA PHE A 48 -15.64 -7.39 -12.51
C PHE A 48 -15.51 -7.57 -14.02
N ARG A 49 -16.60 -7.35 -14.78
CA ARG A 49 -16.54 -7.38 -16.25
C ARG A 49 -15.64 -6.29 -16.82
N ASP A 50 -15.72 -5.08 -16.30
CA ASP A 50 -14.87 -3.97 -16.72
C ASP A 50 -13.39 -4.26 -16.45
N GLN A 51 -13.05 -4.84 -15.30
CA GLN A 51 -11.68 -5.26 -15.01
C GLN A 51 -11.17 -6.33 -15.99
N LEU A 52 -12.00 -7.35 -16.29
CA LEU A 52 -11.64 -8.42 -17.21
C LEU A 52 -11.43 -7.89 -18.63
N ASN A 53 -12.30 -6.96 -19.07
CA ASN A 53 -12.29 -6.38 -20.41
C ASN A 53 -11.38 -5.15 -20.54
N ALA A 54 -10.72 -4.71 -19.48
CA ALA A 54 -9.83 -3.56 -19.51
C ALA A 54 -8.71 -3.74 -20.55
N SER A 55 -8.66 -2.81 -21.51
CA SER A 55 -7.70 -2.87 -22.61
C SER A 55 -6.25 -2.68 -22.13
N LEU A 56 -5.30 -3.24 -22.87
CA LEU A 56 -3.87 -3.07 -22.57
C LEU A 56 -3.43 -1.58 -22.57
N PRO A 57 -3.88 -0.73 -23.53
CA PRO A 57 -3.58 0.70 -23.45
C PRO A 57 -4.06 1.37 -22.17
N LEU A 58 -5.29 1.06 -21.71
CA LEU A 58 -5.82 1.57 -20.45
C LEU A 58 -4.95 1.13 -19.26
N LYS A 59 -4.60 -0.15 -19.18
CA LYS A 59 -3.72 -0.68 -18.12
C LYS A 59 -2.37 0.03 -18.10
N LYS A 60 -1.76 0.26 -19.26
CA LYS A 60 -0.49 0.99 -19.39
C LYS A 60 -0.59 2.46 -18.93
N GLN A 61 -1.72 3.13 -19.21
CA GLN A 61 -1.95 4.50 -18.76
C GLN A 61 -2.15 4.56 -17.23
N LEU A 62 -2.91 3.63 -16.67
CA LEU A 62 -3.10 3.53 -15.22
C LEU A 62 -1.78 3.24 -14.51
N TRP A 63 -0.95 2.35 -15.07
CA TRP A 63 0.38 2.07 -14.52
C TRP A 63 1.29 3.30 -14.57
N GLN A 64 1.28 4.04 -15.66
CA GLN A 64 2.01 5.32 -15.76
C GLN A 64 1.64 6.27 -14.62
N GLN A 65 0.35 6.48 -14.38
CA GLN A 65 -0.14 7.35 -13.30
C GLN A 65 0.28 6.83 -11.92
N THR A 66 0.23 5.52 -11.72
CA THR A 66 0.66 4.86 -10.48
C THR A 66 2.14 5.13 -10.20
N VAL A 67 3.01 4.94 -11.20
CA VAL A 67 4.46 5.19 -11.07
C VAL A 67 4.75 6.67 -10.87
N GLN A 68 4.10 7.56 -11.62
CA GLN A 68 4.24 9.01 -11.44
C GLN A 68 3.92 9.44 -10.01
N GLN A 69 2.80 8.96 -9.46
CA GLN A 69 2.40 9.32 -8.11
C GLN A 69 3.32 8.69 -7.05
N LYS A 70 3.80 7.47 -7.28
CA LYS A 70 4.81 6.85 -6.41
C LYS A 70 6.07 7.69 -6.31
N ILE A 71 6.65 8.07 -7.46
CA ILE A 71 7.87 8.88 -7.52
C ILE A 71 7.63 10.25 -6.88
N ALA A 72 6.48 10.89 -7.12
CA ALA A 72 6.12 12.16 -6.52
C ALA A 72 6.04 12.08 -4.98
N ASN A 73 5.45 11.01 -4.45
CA ASN A 73 5.34 10.78 -3.01
C ASN A 73 6.70 10.44 -2.38
N GLN A 74 7.53 9.64 -3.06
CA GLN A 74 8.90 9.39 -2.63
C GLN A 74 9.70 10.69 -2.55
N ALA A 75 9.62 11.54 -3.55
CA ALA A 75 10.27 12.86 -3.53
C ALA A 75 9.77 13.71 -2.36
N ALA A 76 8.45 13.73 -2.10
CA ALA A 76 7.87 14.49 -0.99
C ALA A 76 8.37 13.99 0.39
N ILE A 77 8.53 12.68 0.57
CA ILE A 77 9.10 12.13 1.81
C ILE A 77 10.56 12.55 1.98
N LEU A 78 11.40 12.49 0.93
CA LEU A 78 12.78 12.95 1.01
C LEU A 78 12.86 14.45 1.35
N GLU A 79 12.06 15.29 0.66
CA GLU A 79 12.01 16.73 0.88
C GLU A 79 11.56 17.09 2.30
N SER A 80 10.56 16.39 2.85
CA SER A 80 10.11 16.61 4.23
C SER A 80 11.20 16.32 5.27
N ARG A 81 12.24 15.61 4.88
CA ARG A 81 13.40 15.25 5.70
C ARG A 81 14.65 16.09 5.36
N GLY A 82 14.49 17.14 4.55
CA GLY A 82 15.60 18.00 4.13
C GLY A 82 16.55 17.36 3.09
N ILE A 83 16.14 16.24 2.47
CA ILE A 83 16.94 15.54 1.45
C ILE A 83 16.55 16.05 0.06
N VAL A 84 17.53 16.39 -0.77
CA VAL A 84 17.29 16.91 -2.12
C VAL A 84 16.63 15.86 -3.00
N ALA A 85 15.49 16.19 -3.60
CA ALA A 85 14.73 15.30 -4.50
C ALA A 85 14.40 15.92 -5.86
N LYS A 86 15.11 16.99 -6.27
CA LYS A 86 14.86 17.71 -7.52
C LYS A 86 14.86 16.80 -8.75
N ASN A 87 15.78 15.85 -8.80
CA ASN A 87 15.84 14.87 -9.90
C ASN A 87 14.59 14.00 -9.95
N MET A 88 14.08 13.54 -8.81
CA MET A 88 12.87 12.74 -8.74
C MET A 88 11.65 13.53 -9.23
N ARG A 89 11.57 14.83 -8.89
CA ARG A 89 10.52 15.72 -9.40
C ARG A 89 10.53 15.82 -10.92
N ALA A 90 11.71 15.91 -11.54
CA ALA A 90 11.83 15.88 -13.00
C ALA A 90 11.38 14.53 -13.59
N TRP A 91 11.78 13.42 -12.98
CA TRP A 91 11.46 12.07 -13.45
C TRP A 91 9.96 11.77 -13.45
N VAL A 92 9.15 12.40 -12.59
CA VAL A 92 7.68 12.26 -12.63
C VAL A 92 7.12 12.57 -14.01
N GLY A 93 7.62 13.64 -14.67
CA GLY A 93 7.20 14.04 -16.01
C GLY A 93 7.75 13.14 -17.13
N GLU A 94 8.81 12.39 -16.86
CA GLU A 94 9.47 11.53 -17.85
C GLU A 94 8.85 10.12 -17.95
N VAL A 95 7.99 9.72 -16.98
CA VAL A 95 7.35 8.40 -17.00
C VAL A 95 6.41 8.29 -18.20
N ARG A 96 6.73 7.37 -19.10
CA ARG A 96 5.90 7.08 -20.28
C ARG A 96 4.87 5.96 -20.00
N SER A 97 3.90 5.81 -20.90
CA SER A 97 2.85 4.80 -20.79
C SER A 97 3.43 3.40 -20.60
N GLY A 98 3.03 2.74 -19.50
CA GLY A 98 3.54 1.43 -19.10
C GLY A 98 4.94 1.43 -18.50
N ASP A 99 5.50 2.61 -18.20
CA ASP A 99 6.86 2.81 -17.65
C ASP A 99 7.96 2.06 -18.44
N ILE A 100 7.92 2.19 -19.76
CA ILE A 100 8.81 1.44 -20.67
C ILE A 100 10.30 1.76 -20.45
N ASP A 101 10.63 2.90 -19.85
CA ASP A 101 11.99 3.33 -19.56
C ASP A 101 12.43 2.94 -18.15
N ASN A 102 11.56 2.21 -17.41
CA ASN A 102 11.80 1.74 -16.05
C ASN A 102 12.21 2.88 -15.07
N MET A 103 11.48 3.99 -15.16
CA MET A 103 11.69 5.15 -14.31
C MET A 103 11.40 4.83 -12.85
N GLU A 104 10.50 3.87 -12.59
CA GLU A 104 10.24 3.35 -11.26
C GLU A 104 11.50 2.80 -10.60
N ALA A 105 12.24 1.93 -11.30
CA ALA A 105 13.48 1.35 -10.76
C ALA A 105 14.57 2.41 -10.57
N ARG A 106 14.68 3.36 -11.51
CA ARG A 106 15.62 4.49 -11.38
C ARG A 106 15.33 5.34 -10.13
N ALA A 107 14.06 5.68 -9.93
CA ALA A 107 13.63 6.44 -8.77
C ALA A 107 13.83 5.65 -7.47
N ALA A 108 13.51 4.34 -7.47
CA ALA A 108 13.72 3.47 -6.32
C ALA A 108 15.20 3.37 -5.92
N ALA A 109 16.12 3.26 -6.88
CA ALA A 109 17.54 3.23 -6.61
C ALA A 109 18.03 4.50 -5.88
N TYR A 110 17.64 5.68 -6.39
CA TYR A 110 17.96 6.94 -5.74
C TYR A 110 17.30 7.07 -4.36
N TYR A 111 16.01 6.73 -4.26
CA TYR A 111 15.25 6.84 -3.03
C TYR A 111 15.84 6.00 -1.90
N TRP A 112 16.10 4.71 -2.15
CA TRP A 112 16.62 3.80 -1.13
C TRP A 112 18.05 4.13 -0.71
N SER A 113 18.87 4.72 -1.58
CA SER A 113 20.21 5.20 -1.20
C SER A 113 20.16 6.49 -0.36
N SER A 114 19.03 7.18 -0.30
CA SER A 114 18.93 8.51 0.30
C SER A 114 18.11 8.55 1.59
N ILE A 115 17.05 7.72 1.70
CA ILE A 115 16.04 7.85 2.77
C ILE A 115 16.56 7.53 4.18
N PHE A 116 17.57 6.68 4.28
CA PHE A 116 18.21 6.28 5.55
C PHE A 116 19.68 6.70 5.59
N PRO A 117 19.98 8.00 5.73
CA PRO A 117 21.36 8.51 5.60
C PRO A 117 22.31 8.00 6.69
N HIS A 118 21.79 7.45 7.78
CA HIS A 118 22.57 6.90 8.88
C HIS A 118 22.87 5.40 8.73
N LEU A 119 22.36 4.77 7.67
CA LEU A 119 22.61 3.36 7.38
C LEU A 119 23.55 3.24 6.18
N ASP A 120 24.76 2.79 6.43
CA ASP A 120 25.71 2.51 5.36
C ASP A 120 25.16 1.43 4.42
N SER A 121 25.00 1.77 3.14
CA SER A 121 24.60 0.82 2.08
C SER A 121 23.26 0.11 2.32
N PHE A 122 22.22 0.82 2.82
CA PHE A 122 20.91 0.22 2.97
C PHE A 122 20.40 -0.34 1.64
N ARG A 123 19.95 -1.58 1.68
CA ARG A 123 19.28 -2.25 0.57
C ARG A 123 17.89 -2.69 1.00
N ARG A 124 16.89 -2.30 0.21
CA ARG A 124 15.53 -2.82 0.38
C ARG A 124 15.52 -4.29 0.00
N ASP A 125 15.37 -5.16 0.99
CA ASP A 125 15.29 -6.60 0.83
C ASP A 125 14.22 -7.18 1.75
N ARG A 126 13.50 -8.20 1.28
CA ARG A 126 12.45 -8.85 2.07
C ARG A 126 13.03 -9.56 3.30
N ASP A 127 14.18 -10.16 3.16
CA ASP A 127 14.84 -10.94 4.19
C ASP A 127 16.07 -10.20 4.78
N GLY A 128 16.19 -8.90 4.46
CA GLY A 128 17.28 -8.05 4.91
C GLY A 128 17.15 -7.57 6.36
N ASP A 129 18.26 -7.05 6.88
CA ASP A 129 18.36 -6.50 8.23
C ASP A 129 17.38 -5.34 8.48
N PRO A 130 17.07 -5.02 9.74
CA PRO A 130 16.30 -3.83 10.09
C PRO A 130 16.84 -2.56 9.42
N PRO A 131 15.97 -1.66 8.92
CA PRO A 131 14.53 -1.58 9.16
C PRO A 131 13.63 -2.38 8.17
N ASN A 132 14.17 -3.33 7.40
CA ASN A 132 13.36 -4.11 6.46
C ASN A 132 12.21 -4.88 7.13
N ASN A 133 12.37 -5.32 8.39
CA ASN A 133 11.30 -5.92 9.21
C ASN A 133 10.11 -4.96 9.39
N LEU A 134 10.36 -3.68 9.68
CA LEU A 134 9.33 -2.64 9.83
C LEU A 134 8.63 -2.36 8.49
N LEU A 135 9.42 -2.18 7.42
CA LEU A 135 8.92 -1.97 6.07
C LEU A 135 8.01 -3.12 5.60
N ASN A 136 8.45 -4.37 5.84
CA ASN A 136 7.67 -5.55 5.49
C ASN A 136 6.33 -5.60 6.21
N TYR A 137 6.34 -5.32 7.52
CA TYR A 137 5.12 -5.28 8.31
C TYR A 137 4.17 -4.15 7.86
N GLY A 138 4.70 -2.94 7.69
CA GLY A 138 3.92 -1.79 7.24
C GLY A 138 3.31 -2.01 5.84
N TYR A 139 4.07 -2.60 4.90
CA TYR A 139 3.54 -2.93 3.58
C TYR A 139 2.49 -4.04 3.60
N ALA A 140 2.58 -4.99 4.52
CA ALA A 140 1.53 -5.99 4.71
C ALA A 140 0.24 -5.36 5.23
N VAL A 141 0.33 -4.42 6.18
CA VAL A 141 -0.80 -3.63 6.66
C VAL A 141 -1.41 -2.80 5.51
N LEU A 142 -0.58 -2.09 4.75
CA LEU A 142 -1.02 -1.29 3.60
C LEU A 142 -1.74 -2.16 2.57
N ARG A 143 -1.17 -3.32 2.19
CA ARG A 143 -1.81 -4.27 1.28
C ARG A 143 -3.19 -4.68 1.76
N ALA A 144 -3.34 -4.97 3.06
CA ALA A 144 -4.63 -5.36 3.64
C ALA A 144 -5.66 -4.22 3.55
N VAL A 145 -5.26 -2.98 3.82
CA VAL A 145 -6.11 -1.80 3.70
C VAL A 145 -6.57 -1.61 2.25
N VAL A 146 -5.64 -1.65 1.30
CA VAL A 146 -5.94 -1.48 -0.13
C VAL A 146 -6.81 -2.64 -0.65
N ALA A 147 -6.48 -3.90 -0.33
CA ALA A 147 -7.26 -5.06 -0.76
C ALA A 147 -8.71 -4.98 -0.26
N ARG A 148 -8.93 -4.58 1.00
CA ARG A 148 -10.26 -4.33 1.55
C ARG A 148 -11.00 -3.24 0.76
N SER A 149 -10.34 -2.13 0.49
CA SER A 149 -10.93 -0.99 -0.23
C SER A 149 -11.34 -1.38 -1.65
N LEU A 150 -10.52 -2.17 -2.35
CA LEU A 150 -10.84 -2.72 -3.66
C LEU A 150 -12.07 -3.63 -3.59
N ALA A 151 -12.13 -4.56 -2.62
CA ALA A 151 -13.28 -5.46 -2.45
C ALA A 151 -14.58 -4.69 -2.17
N ILE A 152 -14.55 -3.70 -1.26
CA ILE A 152 -15.70 -2.83 -0.97
C ILE A 152 -16.11 -2.00 -2.20
N SER A 153 -15.12 -1.61 -3.02
CA SER A 153 -15.37 -0.92 -4.29
C SER A 153 -15.89 -1.85 -5.40
N GLY A 154 -16.12 -3.13 -5.13
CA GLY A 154 -16.56 -4.11 -6.12
C GLY A 154 -15.49 -4.48 -7.13
N LEU A 155 -14.22 -4.43 -6.75
CA LEU A 155 -13.08 -4.81 -7.58
C LEU A 155 -12.43 -6.10 -7.05
N LEU A 156 -11.91 -6.91 -7.96
CA LEU A 156 -11.12 -8.10 -7.63
C LEU A 156 -9.67 -7.68 -7.32
N PRO A 157 -9.17 -7.88 -6.10
CA PRO A 157 -7.79 -7.53 -5.76
C PRO A 157 -6.72 -8.30 -6.54
N THR A 158 -7.12 -9.41 -7.18
CA THR A 158 -6.26 -10.34 -7.93
C THR A 158 -5.90 -9.82 -9.32
N LEU A 159 -6.80 -9.09 -9.99
CA LEU A 159 -6.64 -8.70 -11.39
C LEU A 159 -5.78 -7.45 -11.52
N GLY A 160 -4.46 -7.63 -11.55
CA GLY A 160 -3.49 -6.55 -11.63
C GLY A 160 -3.53 -5.74 -12.93
N ILE A 161 -3.08 -4.49 -12.82
CA ILE A 161 -2.85 -3.59 -13.96
C ILE A 161 -1.51 -3.94 -14.61
N TYR A 162 -0.48 -4.14 -13.79
CA TYR A 162 0.90 -4.39 -14.19
C TYR A 162 1.43 -5.74 -13.68
N HIS A 163 1.25 -6.05 -12.39
CA HIS A 163 1.71 -7.32 -11.81
C HIS A 163 0.79 -8.48 -12.21
N HIS A 164 1.38 -9.57 -12.68
CA HIS A 164 0.68 -10.75 -13.20
C HIS A 164 1.24 -12.06 -12.65
N ASN A 165 1.65 -12.10 -11.39
CA ASN A 165 2.15 -13.32 -10.79
C ASN A 165 0.98 -14.28 -10.49
N ARG A 166 0.99 -15.47 -11.11
CA ARG A 166 -0.07 -16.49 -10.95
C ARG A 166 -0.28 -16.99 -9.52
N TYR A 167 0.70 -16.82 -8.66
CA TYR A 167 0.63 -17.23 -7.25
C TYR A 167 0.23 -16.09 -6.30
N ASN A 168 0.10 -14.87 -6.81
CA ASN A 168 -0.24 -13.72 -6.02
C ASN A 168 -1.73 -13.38 -6.15
N ALA A 169 -2.49 -13.61 -5.07
CA ALA A 169 -3.91 -13.28 -5.01
C ALA A 169 -4.21 -11.76 -4.92
N TYR A 170 -3.18 -10.92 -4.84
CA TYR A 170 -3.31 -9.48 -4.56
C TYR A 170 -2.60 -8.60 -5.60
N CYS A 171 -2.48 -9.03 -6.84
CA CYS A 171 -1.76 -8.26 -7.87
C CYS A 171 -2.27 -6.83 -8.03
N LEU A 172 -3.60 -6.60 -8.06
CA LEU A 172 -4.17 -5.25 -8.16
C LEU A 172 -3.93 -4.46 -6.87
N ALA A 173 -4.02 -5.12 -5.71
CA ALA A 173 -3.72 -4.44 -4.46
C ALA A 173 -2.26 -4.00 -4.38
N ASP A 174 -1.34 -4.83 -4.89
CA ASP A 174 0.08 -4.48 -4.99
C ASP A 174 0.32 -3.32 -5.96
N ASP A 175 -0.38 -3.29 -7.10
CA ASP A 175 -0.30 -2.17 -8.05
C ASP A 175 -0.83 -0.86 -7.43
N VAL A 176 -2.01 -0.91 -6.84
CA VAL A 176 -2.68 0.28 -6.28
C VAL A 176 -1.99 0.80 -5.03
N MET A 177 -1.31 -0.06 -4.26
CA MET A 177 -0.60 0.39 -3.05
C MET A 177 0.71 1.12 -3.35
N GLU A 178 1.28 1.02 -4.55
CA GLU A 178 2.59 1.59 -4.87
C GLU A 178 2.72 3.10 -4.52
N PRO A 179 1.77 3.97 -4.85
CA PRO A 179 1.82 5.38 -4.46
C PRO A 179 1.79 5.63 -2.94
N TYR A 180 1.28 4.67 -2.17
CA TYR A 180 1.13 4.78 -0.72
C TYR A 180 2.31 4.21 0.06
N ARG A 181 3.18 3.39 -0.57
CA ARG A 181 4.36 2.84 0.09
C ARG A 181 5.24 3.89 0.76
N PRO A 182 5.51 5.07 0.16
CA PRO A 182 6.34 6.10 0.79
C PRO A 182 5.81 6.58 2.15
N TYR A 183 4.51 6.52 2.39
CA TYR A 183 3.94 6.88 3.71
C TYR A 183 4.28 5.85 4.79
N VAL A 184 4.38 4.58 4.43
CA VAL A 184 4.94 3.55 5.33
C VAL A 184 6.41 3.87 5.63
N ASP A 185 7.17 4.23 4.60
CA ASP A 185 8.58 4.55 4.73
C ASP A 185 8.78 5.75 5.67
N GLY A 186 7.91 6.77 5.55
CA GLY A 186 7.88 7.92 6.45
C GLY A 186 7.66 7.52 7.92
N LEU A 187 6.68 6.62 8.18
CA LEU A 187 6.46 6.10 9.54
C LEU A 187 7.66 5.32 10.07
N VAL A 188 8.33 4.55 9.21
CA VAL A 188 9.55 3.82 9.58
C VAL A 188 10.67 4.80 9.92
N CYS A 189 10.83 5.86 9.15
CA CYS A 189 11.79 6.92 9.48
C CYS A 189 11.50 7.55 10.86
N GLU A 190 10.23 7.88 11.15
CA GLU A 190 9.84 8.44 12.46
C GLU A 190 10.16 7.46 13.61
N ILE A 191 9.96 6.14 13.39
CA ILE A 191 10.32 5.11 14.38
C ILE A 191 11.83 5.12 14.63
N MET A 192 12.63 5.13 13.58
CA MET A 192 14.09 5.13 13.70
C MET A 192 14.62 6.38 14.42
N GLU A 193 14.04 7.54 14.13
CA GLU A 193 14.37 8.82 14.78
C GLU A 193 13.94 8.93 16.22
N SER A 194 12.96 8.12 16.64
CA SER A 194 12.50 8.11 18.04
C SER A 194 13.55 7.52 19.02
N GLY A 195 14.64 6.96 18.51
CA GLY A 195 15.69 6.33 19.32
C GLY A 195 15.30 4.99 19.93
N LYS A 196 14.11 4.44 19.57
CA LYS A 196 13.67 3.12 20.03
C LYS A 196 14.40 2.01 19.30
N ASP A 197 14.63 0.91 20.01
CA ASP A 197 15.12 -0.30 19.38
C ASP A 197 14.10 -0.86 18.39
N TYR A 198 14.47 -0.95 17.13
CA TYR A 198 13.65 -1.47 16.02
C TYR A 198 14.20 -2.77 15.44
N SER A 199 15.16 -3.39 16.10
CA SER A 199 15.68 -4.70 15.70
C SER A 199 14.60 -5.78 15.68
N MET A 200 13.60 -5.64 16.58
CA MET A 200 12.46 -6.55 16.68
C MET A 200 11.13 -5.78 16.62
N LEU A 201 10.11 -6.41 16.02
CA LEU A 201 8.75 -5.88 15.96
C LEU A 201 8.03 -6.00 17.31
N THR A 202 8.18 -4.99 18.17
CA THR A 202 7.46 -4.90 19.44
C THR A 202 5.98 -4.54 19.22
N THR A 203 5.13 -4.71 20.26
CA THR A 203 3.72 -4.32 20.22
C THR A 203 3.56 -2.82 19.94
N GLU A 204 4.41 -1.99 20.51
CA GLU A 204 4.40 -0.54 20.34
C GLU A 204 4.72 -0.14 18.87
N LEU A 205 5.77 -0.72 18.29
CA LEU A 205 6.14 -0.46 16.89
C LEU A 205 5.06 -0.92 15.92
N LYS A 206 4.43 -2.06 16.19
CA LYS A 206 3.27 -2.52 15.42
C LYS A 206 2.10 -1.56 15.53
N ALA A 207 1.78 -1.05 16.74
CA ALA A 207 0.71 -0.08 16.93
C ALA A 207 0.95 1.21 16.12
N LYS A 208 2.21 1.70 16.08
CA LYS A 208 2.58 2.85 15.24
C LYS A 208 2.35 2.55 13.75
N LEU A 209 2.76 1.40 13.25
CA LEU A 209 2.55 1.02 11.84
C LEU A 209 1.08 0.75 11.52
N LEU A 210 0.29 0.28 12.49
CA LEU A 210 -1.16 0.12 12.35
C LEU A 210 -1.92 1.44 12.29
N SER A 211 -1.31 2.58 12.63
CA SER A 211 -1.91 3.90 12.44
C SER A 211 -1.93 4.35 10.97
N LEU A 212 -1.28 3.63 10.06
CA LEU A 212 -1.21 3.96 8.62
C LEU A 212 -2.55 4.35 7.98
N PRO A 213 -3.70 3.69 8.27
CA PRO A 213 -4.98 4.07 7.66
C PRO A 213 -5.43 5.50 7.97
N VAL A 214 -4.97 6.10 9.05
CA VAL A 214 -5.30 7.48 9.44
C VAL A 214 -4.21 8.49 9.11
N VAL A 215 -3.08 8.05 8.55
CA VAL A 215 -2.03 8.94 8.06
C VAL A 215 -2.55 9.78 6.90
N GLU A 216 -2.29 11.08 6.93
CA GLU A 216 -2.61 11.98 5.84
C GLU A 216 -1.77 11.67 4.59
N VAL A 217 -2.45 11.42 3.50
CA VAL A 217 -1.82 11.20 2.19
C VAL A 217 -2.19 12.32 1.23
N GLY A 218 -1.24 12.71 0.38
CA GLY A 218 -1.46 13.69 -0.67
C GLY A 218 -1.52 13.02 -2.05
N ILE A 219 -2.67 13.13 -2.72
CA ILE A 219 -2.85 12.63 -4.09
C ILE A 219 -3.51 13.72 -4.93
N GLN A 220 -2.91 14.05 -6.06
CA GLN A 220 -3.40 15.07 -6.99
C GLN A 220 -3.72 16.43 -6.30
N GLY A 221 -2.87 16.84 -5.37
CA GLY A 221 -3.02 18.11 -4.64
C GLY A 221 -4.06 18.11 -3.52
N ARG A 222 -4.74 17.01 -3.28
CA ARG A 222 -5.68 16.84 -2.16
C ARG A 222 -5.02 16.07 -1.02
N ARG A 223 -5.31 16.46 0.21
CA ARG A 223 -4.88 15.74 1.43
C ARG A 223 -6.09 15.11 2.12
N SER A 224 -5.93 13.88 2.56
CA SER A 224 -6.97 13.15 3.28
C SER A 224 -6.34 11.95 4.00
N PRO A 225 -6.94 11.40 5.05
CA PRO A 225 -6.50 10.12 5.60
C PRO A 225 -6.42 9.03 4.54
N CYS A 226 -5.39 8.21 4.59
CA CYS A 226 -5.10 7.13 3.62
C CYS A 226 -6.32 6.25 3.37
N PHE A 227 -7.06 5.91 4.43
CA PHE A 227 -8.25 5.08 4.35
C PHE A 227 -9.39 5.69 3.50
N LEU A 228 -9.55 7.02 3.52
CA LEU A 228 -10.61 7.70 2.74
C LEU A 228 -10.34 7.68 1.23
N TYR A 229 -9.06 7.70 0.81
CA TYR A 229 -8.71 7.58 -0.61
C TYR A 229 -8.87 6.16 -1.14
N THR A 230 -8.76 5.18 -0.28
CA THR A 230 -8.85 3.76 -0.64
C THR A 230 -10.27 3.20 -0.47
N SER A 231 -11.20 3.99 0.07
CA SER A 231 -12.61 3.60 0.27
C SER A 231 -13.54 4.51 -0.52
N PRO A 232 -14.60 3.98 -1.17
CA PRO A 232 -15.60 4.82 -1.81
C PRO A 232 -16.29 5.70 -0.77
N SER A 233 -16.46 6.98 -1.09
CA SER A 233 -17.21 7.91 -0.23
C SER A 233 -18.65 7.43 -0.06
N PRO A 234 -19.24 7.56 1.13
CA PRO A 234 -20.69 7.36 1.30
C PRO A 234 -21.53 8.23 0.37
N ARG A 235 -21.02 9.37 -0.10
CA ARG A 235 -21.66 10.28 -1.06
C ARG A 235 -21.71 9.72 -2.48
N ASP A 236 -20.80 8.81 -2.83
CA ASP A 236 -20.79 8.16 -4.15
C ASP A 236 -21.89 7.10 -4.28
N ARG A 237 -22.60 6.81 -3.18
CA ARG A 237 -23.76 5.90 -3.15
C ARG A 237 -25.08 6.59 -3.52
N SER A 238 -25.10 7.91 -3.67
CA SER A 238 -26.31 8.71 -3.85
C SER A 238 -26.51 9.22 -5.28
N VAL A 239 -25.79 8.69 -6.26
CA VAL A 239 -26.03 8.98 -7.69
C VAL A 239 -26.49 7.68 -8.35
N SER A 240 -27.76 7.41 -8.21
CA SER A 240 -28.55 6.50 -9.05
C SER A 240 -29.68 7.29 -9.69
#